data_2c56ffe82ac4eff10d47cc5910acdc6e
#
_entry.id   2c56ffe82ac4eff10d47cc5910acdc6e
#
_cell.length_a   1.000
_cell.length_b   1.000
_cell.length_c   1.000
_cell.angle_alpha   90.00
_cell.angle_beta   90.00
_cell.angle_gamma   90.00
#
_symmetry.space_group_name_H-M   'P 1'
#
loop_
_entity.id
_entity.type
_entity.pdbx_description
1 polymer ?
#
loop_
_entity_poly.entity_id
_entity_poly.type
_entity_poly.pdbx_seq_one_letter_code
_entity_poly.pdbx_strand_id
1 'polypeptide(L)'
;MNKVEVCFSPQLFELFDTEKSIVIVVDVFRATSAIVTAFQHGAQSFIPVSTIEEAKAYKDKGFLAGGERNGEVVEGFEIGNSPFSYQSDMINGREIALTTTNGTRAINIAEKSS
;
A
#
# COMPACT_ATOMS: atom_id res chain seq x y z
N MET A 1 3.15 -27.89 -13.02
CA MET A 1 3.37 -26.71 -13.90
C MET A 1 2.89 -25.48 -13.17
N ASN A 2 3.69 -24.43 -13.15
CA ASN A 2 3.28 -23.15 -12.54
C ASN A 2 2.31 -22.45 -13.50
N LYS A 3 1.16 -22.04 -12.97
CA LYS A 3 0.15 -21.28 -13.71
C LYS A 3 0.28 -19.80 -13.33
N VAL A 4 0.22 -18.92 -14.31
CA VAL A 4 0.16 -17.47 -14.11
C VAL A 4 -1.16 -16.97 -14.65
N GLU A 5 -1.89 -16.23 -13.84
CA GLU A 5 -3.14 -15.57 -14.21
C GLU A 5 -3.02 -14.07 -13.96
N VAL A 6 -3.71 -13.28 -14.77
CA VAL A 6 -3.71 -11.82 -14.65
C VAL A 6 -5.13 -11.34 -14.38
N CYS A 7 -5.30 -10.65 -13.27
CA CYS A 7 -6.55 -9.99 -12.91
C CYS A 7 -6.40 -8.48 -13.14
N PHE A 8 -7.19 -7.92 -14.06
CA PHE A 8 -7.04 -6.53 -14.48
C PHE A 8 -7.68 -5.50 -13.54
N SER A 9 -8.53 -5.94 -12.62
CA SER A 9 -9.15 -5.03 -11.66
C SER A 9 -9.53 -5.75 -10.36
N PRO A 10 -9.56 -5.03 -9.22
CA PRO A 10 -9.99 -5.61 -7.95
C PRO A 10 -11.41 -6.20 -7.99
N GLN A 11 -12.30 -5.64 -8.82
CA GLN A 11 -13.68 -6.11 -8.96
C GLN A 11 -13.79 -7.52 -9.56
N LEU A 12 -12.80 -7.93 -10.36
CA LEU A 12 -12.78 -9.24 -11.00
C LEU A 12 -12.05 -10.28 -10.16
N PHE A 13 -11.46 -9.90 -9.03
CA PHE A 13 -10.59 -10.79 -8.25
C PHE A 13 -11.33 -12.03 -7.72
N GLU A 14 -12.59 -11.90 -7.34
CA GLU A 14 -13.41 -13.01 -6.85
C GLU A 14 -13.63 -14.14 -7.88
N LEU A 15 -13.35 -13.90 -9.16
CA LEU A 15 -13.44 -14.89 -10.21
C LEU A 15 -12.23 -15.84 -10.27
N PHE A 16 -11.19 -15.55 -9.49
CA PHE A 16 -9.95 -16.32 -9.47
C PHE A 16 -9.88 -17.19 -8.22
N ASP A 17 -9.44 -18.44 -8.38
CA ASP A 17 -9.12 -19.33 -7.25
C ASP A 17 -7.72 -19.02 -6.73
N THR A 18 -7.65 -18.45 -5.54
CA THR A 18 -6.39 -17.97 -4.95
C THR A 18 -5.93 -18.76 -3.73
N GLU A 19 -6.67 -19.82 -3.31
CA GLU A 19 -6.37 -20.56 -2.08
C GLU A 19 -4.94 -21.12 -1.98
N LYS A 20 -4.31 -21.39 -3.12
CA LYS A 20 -2.93 -21.93 -3.19
C LYS A 20 -2.02 -21.07 -4.07
N SER A 21 -2.36 -19.80 -4.21
CA SER A 21 -1.68 -18.89 -5.12
C SER A 21 -0.89 -17.84 -4.37
N ILE A 22 0.20 -17.38 -4.97
CA ILE A 22 0.87 -16.15 -4.55
C ILE A 22 0.21 -15.02 -5.33
N VAL A 23 -0.36 -14.06 -4.64
CA VAL A 23 -0.97 -12.88 -5.23
C VAL A 23 0.02 -11.74 -5.25
N ILE A 24 0.26 -11.19 -6.44
CA ILE A 24 1.14 -10.03 -6.62
C ILE A 24 0.28 -8.83 -7.01
N VAL A 25 0.26 -7.82 -6.18
CA VAL A 25 -0.43 -6.54 -6.46
C VAL A 25 0.52 -5.60 -7.18
N VAL A 26 0.11 -5.14 -8.36
CA VAL A 26 0.92 -4.27 -9.21
C VAL A 26 0.20 -2.94 -9.42
N ASP A 27 0.73 -1.88 -8.84
CA ASP A 27 0.32 -0.50 -9.07
C ASP A 27 1.58 0.37 -9.21
N VAL A 28 2.15 0.36 -10.43
CA VAL A 28 3.39 1.09 -10.73
C VAL A 28 3.20 2.60 -10.58
N PHE A 29 2.01 3.10 -10.85
CA PHE A 29 1.64 4.50 -10.73
C PHE A 29 0.48 4.72 -9.75
N ARG A 30 0.78 4.68 -8.40
CA ARG A 30 2.17 4.62 -7.89
C ARG A 30 2.31 3.85 -6.58
N ALA A 31 1.24 3.30 -5.99
CA ALA A 31 1.26 2.82 -4.61
C ALA A 31 2.32 1.73 -4.37
N THR A 32 2.37 0.71 -5.21
CA THR A 32 3.32 -0.38 -4.99
C THR A 32 4.76 0.03 -5.29
N SER A 33 4.99 0.97 -6.21
CA SER A 33 6.32 1.55 -6.42
C SER A 33 6.81 2.32 -5.19
N ALA A 34 5.93 3.07 -4.53
CA ALA A 34 6.25 3.75 -3.27
C ALA A 34 6.58 2.77 -2.16
N ILE A 35 5.78 1.71 -1.99
CA ILE A 35 5.98 0.67 -0.97
C ILE A 35 7.32 -0.05 -1.17
N VAL A 36 7.63 -0.49 -2.38
CA VAL A 36 8.91 -1.16 -2.69
C VAL A 36 10.10 -0.23 -2.41
N THR A 37 10.00 1.04 -2.80
CA THR A 37 11.04 2.03 -2.51
C THR A 37 11.24 2.21 -1.01
N ALA A 38 10.16 2.28 -0.24
CA ALA A 38 10.24 2.41 1.22
C ALA A 38 10.94 1.21 1.87
N PHE A 39 10.61 -0.01 1.48
CA PHE A 39 11.30 -1.20 1.99
C PHE A 39 12.79 -1.20 1.64
N GLN A 40 13.16 -0.75 0.45
CA GLN A 40 14.56 -0.59 0.06
C GLN A 40 15.30 0.42 0.95
N HIS A 41 14.60 1.42 1.47
CA HIS A 41 15.13 2.44 2.38
C HIS A 41 14.91 2.12 3.86
N GLY A 42 14.58 0.88 4.18
CA GLY A 42 14.56 0.36 5.55
C GLY A 42 13.24 0.50 6.29
N ALA A 43 12.12 0.73 5.60
CA ALA A 43 10.81 0.66 6.25
C ALA A 43 10.61 -0.71 6.91
N GLN A 44 10.09 -0.71 8.13
CA GLN A 44 9.87 -1.93 8.89
C GLN A 44 8.62 -2.67 8.43
N SER A 45 7.53 -1.94 8.24
CA SER A 45 6.25 -2.51 7.82
C SER A 45 5.34 -1.47 7.18
N PHE A 46 4.37 -1.97 6.40
CA PHE A 46 3.24 -1.18 5.90
C PHE A 46 1.92 -1.77 6.38
N ILE A 47 1.02 -0.90 6.80
CA ILE A 47 -0.37 -1.24 7.10
C ILE A 47 -1.25 -0.52 6.08
N PRO A 48 -1.85 -1.25 5.12
CA PRO A 48 -2.80 -0.66 4.19
C PRO A 48 -4.12 -0.40 4.92
N VAL A 49 -4.56 0.83 4.92
CA VAL A 49 -5.82 1.25 5.56
C VAL A 49 -6.77 1.86 4.53
N SER A 50 -8.06 1.71 4.77
CA SER A 50 -9.09 2.12 3.80
C SER A 50 -9.42 3.61 3.88
N THR A 51 -9.24 4.23 5.04
CA THR A 51 -9.67 5.61 5.29
C THR A 51 -8.54 6.48 5.82
N ILE A 52 -8.71 7.79 5.65
CA ILE A 52 -7.82 8.80 6.22
C ILE A 52 -7.86 8.75 7.75
N GLU A 53 -9.04 8.52 8.32
CA GLU A 53 -9.25 8.43 9.77
C GLU A 53 -8.49 7.26 10.39
N GLU A 54 -8.48 6.12 9.74
CA GLU A 54 -7.67 4.96 10.17
C GLU A 54 -6.18 5.28 10.14
N ALA A 55 -5.70 5.92 9.08
CA ALA A 55 -4.29 6.34 8.99
C ALA A 55 -3.92 7.34 10.09
N LYS A 56 -4.80 8.28 10.41
CA LYS A 56 -4.63 9.21 11.53
C LYS A 56 -4.55 8.48 12.88
N ALA A 57 -5.39 7.47 13.09
CA ALA A 57 -5.36 6.68 14.32
C ALA A 57 -4.02 5.94 14.48
N TYR A 58 -3.45 5.41 13.40
CA TYR A 58 -2.11 4.82 13.42
C TYR A 58 -1.01 5.87 13.68
N LYS A 59 -1.14 7.06 13.12
CA LYS A 59 -0.21 8.17 13.39
C LYS A 59 -0.15 8.51 14.89
N ASP A 60 -1.28 8.52 15.56
CA ASP A 60 -1.37 8.74 17.00
C ASP A 60 -0.67 7.64 17.81
N LYS A 61 -0.45 6.47 17.22
CA LYS A 61 0.31 5.35 17.80
C LYS A 61 1.81 5.37 17.45
N GLY A 62 2.27 6.40 16.75
CA GLY A 62 3.69 6.58 16.40
C GLY A 62 4.08 6.09 15.00
N PHE A 63 3.12 5.65 14.18
CA PHE A 63 3.37 5.32 12.77
C PHE A 63 3.58 6.59 11.94
N LEU A 64 4.31 6.48 10.85
CA LEU A 64 4.21 7.48 9.80
C LEU A 64 2.88 7.31 9.07
N ALA A 65 2.21 8.41 8.75
CA ALA A 65 1.01 8.38 7.93
C ALA A 65 1.35 8.77 6.49
N GLY A 66 1.03 7.87 5.59
CA GLY A 66 1.11 8.09 4.15
C GLY A 66 -0.28 8.12 3.53
N GLY A 67 -0.51 9.02 2.62
CA GLY A 67 -1.80 9.08 1.96
C GLY A 67 -1.87 10.02 0.78
N GLU A 68 -2.68 9.62 -0.17
CA GLU A 68 -2.97 10.38 -1.38
C GLU A 68 -4.48 10.40 -1.62
N ARG A 69 -4.98 11.56 -2.01
CA ARG A 69 -6.33 11.77 -2.57
C ARG A 69 -6.22 12.77 -3.73
N ASN A 70 -6.78 12.42 -4.88
CA ASN A 70 -6.76 13.26 -6.08
C ASN A 70 -5.34 13.67 -6.52
N GLY A 71 -4.35 12.79 -6.31
CA GLY A 71 -2.95 13.05 -6.67
C GLY A 71 -2.15 13.88 -5.67
N GLU A 72 -2.77 14.33 -4.59
CA GLU A 72 -2.13 15.18 -3.58
C GLU A 72 -1.94 14.44 -2.26
N VAL A 73 -0.91 14.84 -1.50
CA VAL A 73 -0.68 14.34 -0.13
C VAL A 73 -1.84 14.78 0.75
N VAL A 74 -2.34 13.87 1.57
CA VAL A 74 -3.40 14.18 2.54
C VAL A 74 -2.87 15.19 3.56
N GLU A 75 -3.69 16.21 3.86
CA GLU A 75 -3.33 17.23 4.85
C GLU A 75 -3.02 16.60 6.21
N GLY A 76 -1.88 17.00 6.77
CA GLY A 76 -1.38 16.51 8.06
C GLY A 76 -0.62 15.19 7.99
N PHE A 77 -0.43 14.61 6.80
CA PHE A 77 0.41 13.42 6.62
C PHE A 77 1.83 13.81 6.20
N GLU A 78 2.79 12.99 6.61
CA GLU A 78 4.22 13.22 6.32
C GLU A 78 4.56 12.90 4.87
N ILE A 79 3.89 11.91 4.29
CA ILE A 79 4.22 11.36 2.98
C ILE A 79 2.94 11.06 2.17
N GLY A 80 3.10 11.12 0.84
CA GLY A 80 2.07 10.71 -0.11
C GLY A 80 2.30 9.29 -0.63
N ASN A 81 2.13 9.09 -1.92
CA ASN A 81 2.41 7.83 -2.61
C ASN A 81 3.48 7.97 -3.71
N SER A 82 4.24 9.07 -3.70
CA SER A 82 5.38 9.22 -4.60
C SER A 82 6.58 8.44 -4.09
N PRO A 83 7.23 7.60 -4.90
CA PRO A 83 8.45 6.89 -4.49
C PRO A 83 9.54 7.82 -3.97
N PHE A 84 9.65 9.02 -4.50
CA PHE A 84 10.64 10.02 -4.05
C PHE A 84 10.48 10.42 -2.57
N SER A 85 9.27 10.44 -2.06
CA SER A 85 9.01 10.75 -0.65
C SER A 85 9.54 9.67 0.30
N TYR A 86 9.76 8.47 -0.22
CA TYR A 86 10.24 7.31 0.55
C TYR A 86 11.75 7.08 0.45
N GLN A 87 12.48 7.95 -0.23
CA GLN A 87 13.94 7.94 -0.33
C GLN A 87 14.63 8.76 0.77
N SER A 88 14.02 8.84 1.94
CA SER A 88 14.48 9.66 3.05
C SER A 88 14.90 8.79 4.23
N ASP A 89 15.89 9.23 5.01
CA ASP A 89 16.29 8.59 6.26
C ASP A 89 15.15 8.52 7.29
N MET A 90 14.13 9.39 7.15
CA MET A 90 12.91 9.36 7.96
C MET A 90 12.17 8.02 7.88
N ILE A 91 12.35 7.26 6.79
CA ILE A 91 11.67 5.98 6.54
C ILE A 91 12.34 4.81 7.28
N ASN A 92 13.64 4.91 7.54
CA ASN A 92 14.40 3.80 8.11
C ASN A 92 13.88 3.38 9.49
N GLY A 93 13.54 2.11 9.63
CA GLY A 93 13.04 1.52 10.87
C GLY A 93 11.60 1.93 11.24
N ARG A 94 10.88 2.61 10.35
CA ARG A 94 9.53 3.10 10.64
C ARG A 94 8.45 2.15 10.12
N GLU A 95 7.38 2.09 10.88
CA GLU A 95 6.11 1.49 10.47
C GLU A 95 5.24 2.56 9.82
N ILE A 96 4.58 2.23 8.72
CA ILE A 96 3.86 3.20 7.88
C ILE A 96 2.42 2.73 7.69
N ALA A 97 1.47 3.57 8.05
CA ALA A 97 0.06 3.39 7.69
C ALA A 97 -0.22 4.16 6.39
N LEU A 98 -0.61 3.45 5.35
CA LEU A 98 -0.81 4.01 4.02
C LEU A 98 -2.26 3.89 3.57
N THR A 99 -2.83 5.00 3.12
CA THR A 99 -4.14 5.02 2.44
C THR A 99 -4.02 5.66 1.07
N THR A 100 -4.52 4.98 0.04
CA THR A 100 -4.56 5.48 -1.34
C THR A 100 -5.92 5.24 -1.96
N THR A 101 -6.16 5.83 -3.12
CA THR A 101 -7.45 5.69 -3.81
C THR A 101 -7.70 4.25 -4.28
N ASN A 102 -6.69 3.57 -4.82
CA ASN A 102 -6.83 2.26 -5.45
C ASN A 102 -5.91 1.18 -4.87
N GLY A 103 -4.64 1.50 -4.59
CA GLY A 103 -3.63 0.51 -4.24
C GLY A 103 -3.94 -0.22 -2.93
N THR A 104 -4.35 0.48 -1.88
CA THR A 104 -4.69 -0.13 -0.59
C THR A 104 -5.94 -1.02 -0.69
N ARG A 105 -6.90 -0.67 -1.54
CA ARG A 105 -8.07 -1.52 -1.82
C ARG A 105 -7.67 -2.85 -2.43
N ALA A 106 -6.79 -2.84 -3.42
CA ALA A 106 -6.31 -4.07 -4.07
C ALA A 106 -5.56 -4.98 -3.09
N ILE A 107 -4.70 -4.41 -2.25
CA ILE A 107 -3.97 -5.16 -1.21
C ILE A 107 -4.94 -5.79 -0.21
N ASN A 108 -5.92 -5.05 0.29
CA ASN A 108 -6.89 -5.55 1.27
C ASN A 108 -7.77 -6.66 0.69
N ILE A 109 -8.13 -6.59 -0.58
CA ILE A 109 -8.88 -7.66 -1.26
C ILE A 109 -8.02 -8.92 -1.40
N ALA A 110 -6.76 -8.77 -1.78
CA ALA A 110 -5.82 -9.88 -1.91
C ALA A 110 -5.57 -10.59 -0.56
N GLU A 111 -5.45 -9.85 0.53
CA GLU A 111 -5.25 -10.40 1.87
C GLU A 111 -6.41 -11.28 2.33
N LYS A 112 -7.65 -10.88 2.05
CA LYS A 112 -8.86 -11.62 2.46
C LYS A 112 -9.05 -12.95 1.75
N SER A 113 -8.33 -13.21 0.69
CA SER A 113 -8.46 -14.42 -0.13
C SER A 113 -7.35 -15.45 0.11
N SER A 114 -6.46 -15.18 1.00
CA SER A 114 -5.39 -16.11 1.42
C SER A 114 -5.74 -16.90 2.67
#